data_5601f335ad20a447d90e90c2e59b9564
#
_entry.id   5601f335ad20a447d90e90c2e59b9564
#
_cell.length_a   1.000
_cell.length_b   1.000
_cell.length_c   1.000
_cell.angle_alpha   90.00
_cell.angle_beta   90.00
_cell.angle_gamma   90.00
#
_symmetry.space_group_name_H-M   'P 1'
#
loop_
_entity.id
_entity.type
_entity.pdbx_description
1 polymer ?
#
loop_
_entity_poly.entity_id
_entity_poly.type
_entity_poly.pdbx_seq_one_letter_code
_entity_poly.pdbx_strand_id
1 'polypeptide(L)'
;DRRVEGPAWKNARTPAQVVYDCPQILIVNKPAGVAVDGPEDDTLLNRALLYLNKQGEYKENDLYTPALCHRLDTGTSGLVIIAKTPEAEELFLSAIKNREVQKTYLCVTFGRPVPPDATLGGYLLKDADRGIVKIVEDKQPGAKEVETRYETIAVSGRLALLKVQLITGRTHQIRAHMASIGCPILGDSKYGNNSANRELKLKYQALCAWELTMPRFTQPDFAFLSGKTFHAPKPWYYQQVLDGTLK
;
A
#
# COMPACT_ATOMS: atom_id res chain seq x y z
N ASP A 1 19.75 -9.77 21.80
CA ASP A 1 18.79 -8.64 21.73
C ASP A 1 18.08 -8.49 23.06
N ARG A 2 18.37 -7.40 23.76
CA ARG A 2 17.66 -7.07 25.01
C ARG A 2 16.35 -6.37 24.65
N ARG A 3 15.26 -7.10 24.82
CA ARG A 3 13.93 -6.52 24.71
C ARG A 3 13.73 -5.48 25.82
N VAL A 4 13.31 -4.28 25.45
CA VAL A 4 12.96 -3.24 26.41
C VAL A 4 11.66 -3.65 27.10
N GLU A 5 11.61 -3.59 28.43
CA GLU A 5 10.37 -3.78 29.17
C GLU A 5 9.38 -2.66 28.85
N GLY A 6 8.11 -3.02 28.65
CA GLY A 6 7.06 -2.05 28.35
C GLY A 6 6.32 -2.36 27.05
N PRO A 7 5.60 -1.39 26.47
CA PRO A 7 4.81 -1.60 25.26
C PRO A 7 5.68 -1.90 24.06
N ALA A 8 5.14 -2.73 23.14
CA ALA A 8 5.86 -3.26 21.98
C ALA A 8 6.49 -2.19 21.08
N TRP A 9 5.88 -1.00 20.97
CA TRP A 9 6.41 0.07 20.13
C TRP A 9 7.81 0.56 20.55
N LYS A 10 8.18 0.39 21.82
CA LYS A 10 9.52 0.72 22.32
C LYS A 10 10.60 -0.18 21.73
N ASN A 11 10.23 -1.35 21.22
CA ASN A 11 11.14 -2.35 20.64
C ASN A 11 11.19 -2.30 19.11
N ALA A 12 10.53 -1.33 18.48
CA ALA A 12 10.66 -1.13 17.04
C ALA A 12 12.11 -0.79 16.69
N ARG A 13 12.60 -1.33 15.57
CA ARG A 13 14.02 -1.18 15.16
C ARG A 13 14.42 0.26 14.88
N THR A 14 13.48 1.04 14.34
CA THR A 14 13.71 2.42 13.92
C THR A 14 12.37 3.15 13.92
N PRO A 15 12.37 4.48 14.07
CA PRO A 15 11.17 5.26 13.81
C PRO A 15 10.72 5.12 12.36
N ALA A 16 9.42 5.31 12.12
CA ALA A 16 8.87 5.30 10.76
C ALA A 16 9.50 6.42 9.91
N GLN A 17 9.64 6.16 8.62
CA GLN A 17 10.01 7.18 7.63
C GLN A 17 8.82 8.06 7.35
N VAL A 18 8.87 9.32 7.75
CA VAL A 18 7.76 10.27 7.65
C VAL A 18 7.80 11.00 6.30
N VAL A 19 6.67 11.01 5.62
CA VAL A 19 6.46 11.76 4.38
C VAL A 19 5.76 13.08 4.67
N TYR A 20 4.79 13.08 5.59
CA TYR A 20 4.03 14.26 5.97
C TYR A 20 3.59 14.16 7.43
N ASP A 21 3.64 15.28 8.14
CA ASP A 21 3.25 15.37 9.54
C ASP A 21 2.49 16.67 9.78
N CYS A 22 1.31 16.56 10.37
CA CYS A 22 0.50 17.70 10.81
C CYS A 22 -0.21 17.31 12.12
N PRO A 23 -0.92 18.22 12.79
CA PRO A 23 -1.56 17.90 14.06
C PRO A 23 -2.59 16.75 13.99
N GLN A 24 -3.20 16.52 12.82
CA GLN A 24 -4.28 15.55 12.68
C GLN A 24 -3.84 14.18 12.19
N ILE A 25 -2.85 14.14 11.28
CA ILE A 25 -2.40 12.89 10.64
C ILE A 25 -0.89 12.83 10.48
N LEU A 26 -0.40 11.61 10.35
CA LEU A 26 0.95 11.28 9.95
C LEU A 26 0.87 10.42 8.70
N ILE A 27 1.64 10.73 7.66
CA ILE A 27 1.79 9.88 6.48
C ILE A 27 3.20 9.33 6.50
N VAL A 28 3.32 8.00 6.49
CA VAL A 28 4.59 7.30 6.57
C VAL A 28 4.81 6.42 5.35
N ASN A 29 6.07 6.16 5.03
CA ASN A 29 6.46 5.25 3.95
C ASN A 29 6.82 3.89 4.55
N LYS A 30 5.99 2.88 4.26
CA LYS A 30 6.22 1.50 4.73
C LYS A 30 7.23 0.81 3.81
N PRO A 31 8.31 0.23 4.36
CA PRO A 31 9.17 -0.65 3.58
C PRO A 31 8.45 -1.95 3.20
N ALA A 32 8.84 -2.55 2.08
CA ALA A 32 8.42 -3.91 1.76
C ALA A 32 8.99 -4.88 2.82
N GLY A 33 8.18 -5.83 3.25
CA GLY A 33 8.55 -6.82 4.25
C GLY A 33 8.21 -6.44 5.69
N VAL A 34 7.79 -5.21 5.94
CA VAL A 34 7.32 -4.76 7.26
C VAL A 34 5.80 -4.82 7.29
N ALA A 35 5.24 -5.55 8.26
CA ALA A 35 3.79 -5.59 8.46
C ALA A 35 3.28 -4.25 8.99
N VAL A 36 2.06 -3.86 8.65
CA VAL A 36 1.48 -2.62 9.16
C VAL A 36 1.20 -2.70 10.66
N ASP A 37 0.73 -3.84 11.14
CA ASP A 37 0.49 -4.16 12.55
C ASP A 37 0.67 -5.66 12.77
N GLY A 38 0.40 -6.14 13.97
CA GLY A 38 0.49 -7.56 14.28
C GLY A 38 1.22 -7.82 15.60
N PRO A 39 1.52 -9.11 15.89
CA PRO A 39 2.13 -9.50 17.17
C PRO A 39 3.62 -9.16 17.26
N GLU A 40 4.29 -8.88 16.15
CA GLU A 40 5.70 -8.50 16.14
C GLU A 40 5.91 -7.11 16.77
N ASP A 41 7.09 -6.89 17.34
CA ASP A 41 7.45 -5.58 17.89
C ASP A 41 7.73 -4.55 16.77
N ASP A 42 8.30 -4.99 15.65
CA ASP A 42 8.76 -4.09 14.58
C ASP A 42 7.73 -3.97 13.45
N THR A 43 6.52 -3.48 13.76
CA THR A 43 5.49 -3.15 12.79
C THR A 43 5.56 -1.69 12.37
N LEU A 44 4.90 -1.34 11.27
CA LEU A 44 4.80 0.06 10.84
C LEU A 44 4.14 0.93 11.91
N LEU A 45 3.04 0.45 12.51
CA LEU A 45 2.35 1.19 13.57
C LEU A 45 3.27 1.45 14.75
N ASN A 46 4.03 0.44 15.20
CA ASN A 46 4.97 0.61 16.30
C ASN A 46 6.12 1.56 15.95
N ARG A 47 6.61 1.53 14.72
CA ARG A 47 7.59 2.52 14.23
C ARG A 47 7.04 3.95 14.24
N ALA A 48 5.76 4.11 13.89
CA ALA A 48 5.09 5.41 13.93
C ALA A 48 4.90 5.91 15.36
N LEU A 49 4.49 5.02 16.29
CA LEU A 49 4.36 5.37 17.70
C LEU A 49 5.72 5.76 18.31
N LEU A 50 6.78 5.04 17.94
CA LEU A 50 8.14 5.40 18.36
C LEU A 50 8.53 6.80 17.85
N TYR A 51 8.24 7.12 16.60
CA TYR A 51 8.46 8.46 16.03
C TYR A 51 7.70 9.52 16.82
N LEU A 52 6.40 9.32 17.03
CA LEU A 52 5.55 10.29 17.74
C LEU A 52 5.98 10.47 19.18
N ASN A 53 6.42 9.40 19.84
CA ASN A 53 6.98 9.50 21.20
C ASN A 53 8.24 10.35 21.23
N LYS A 54 9.16 10.16 20.28
CA LYS A 54 10.38 10.96 20.16
C LYS A 54 10.11 12.43 19.86
N GLN A 55 9.00 12.72 19.19
CA GLN A 55 8.56 14.10 18.93
C GLN A 55 7.80 14.72 20.11
N GLY A 56 7.55 13.96 21.17
CA GLY A 56 6.76 14.41 22.31
C GLY A 56 5.25 14.47 22.06
N GLU A 57 4.77 13.84 20.99
CA GLU A 57 3.35 13.87 20.60
C GLU A 57 2.55 12.66 21.09
N TYR A 58 3.22 11.63 21.58
CA TYR A 58 2.57 10.42 22.09
C TYR A 58 3.33 9.86 23.30
N LYS A 59 2.58 9.46 24.33
CA LYS A 59 3.07 8.77 25.52
C LYS A 59 2.21 7.55 25.80
N GLU A 60 2.81 6.54 26.45
CA GLU A 60 2.19 5.25 26.74
C GLU A 60 0.80 5.31 27.36
N ASN A 61 0.56 6.29 28.24
CA ASN A 61 -0.69 6.41 28.99
C ASN A 61 -1.64 7.48 28.43
N ASP A 62 -1.41 7.96 27.23
CA ASP A 62 -2.32 8.89 26.58
C ASP A 62 -3.69 8.24 26.34
N LEU A 63 -4.76 9.02 26.42
CA LEU A 63 -6.13 8.54 26.24
C LEU A 63 -6.39 8.04 24.83
N TYR A 64 -5.73 8.64 23.84
CA TYR A 64 -5.83 8.23 22.44
C TYR A 64 -4.51 7.67 21.96
N THR A 65 -4.57 6.50 21.32
CA THR A 65 -3.42 5.92 20.63
C THR A 65 -3.57 6.13 19.13
N PRO A 66 -2.60 6.78 18.45
CA PRO A 66 -2.62 6.92 17.01
C PRO A 66 -2.88 5.60 16.29
N ALA A 67 -3.69 5.65 15.23
CA ALA A 67 -4.25 4.46 14.60
C ALA A 67 -4.09 4.47 13.08
N LEU A 68 -3.93 3.27 12.50
CA LEU A 68 -3.92 3.07 11.05
C LEU A 68 -5.29 3.42 10.47
N CYS A 69 -5.30 4.16 9.36
CA CYS A 69 -6.53 4.45 8.61
C CYS A 69 -6.77 3.46 7.47
N HIS A 70 -5.75 2.76 7.05
CA HIS A 70 -5.81 1.70 6.04
C HIS A 70 -4.58 0.79 6.14
N ARG A 71 -4.49 -0.19 5.25
CA ARG A 71 -3.47 -1.23 5.30
C ARG A 71 -2.81 -1.42 3.94
N LEU A 72 -1.57 -1.88 3.96
CA LEU A 72 -0.86 -2.46 2.83
C LEU A 72 -0.45 -3.88 3.19
N ASP A 73 -0.35 -4.75 2.18
CA ASP A 73 0.22 -6.08 2.36
C ASP A 73 1.67 -5.97 2.86
N THR A 74 2.12 -6.97 3.62
CA THR A 74 3.49 -6.96 4.18
C THR A 74 4.55 -6.74 3.11
N GLY A 75 4.43 -7.40 1.96
CA GLY A 75 5.38 -7.26 0.85
C GLY A 75 5.18 -6.01 -0.03
N THR A 76 4.14 -5.22 0.21
CA THR A 76 3.88 -3.98 -0.53
C THR A 76 4.46 -2.79 0.23
N SER A 77 5.18 -1.92 -0.47
CA SER A 77 5.73 -0.68 0.11
C SER A 77 4.80 0.50 -0.15
N GLY A 78 5.07 1.61 0.52
CA GLY A 78 4.48 2.89 0.19
C GLY A 78 3.70 3.55 1.32
N LEU A 79 2.85 4.48 0.93
CA LEU A 79 2.21 5.43 1.84
C LEU A 79 1.11 4.80 2.68
N VAL A 80 1.16 5.08 3.97
CA VAL A 80 0.12 4.72 4.94
C VAL A 80 -0.23 5.94 5.78
N ILE A 81 -1.53 6.20 5.93
CA ILE A 81 -2.07 7.29 6.74
C ILE A 81 -2.33 6.77 8.15
N ILE A 82 -1.80 7.51 9.13
CA ILE A 82 -2.00 7.24 10.56
C ILE A 82 -2.70 8.44 11.17
N ALA A 83 -3.83 8.23 11.82
CA ALA A 83 -4.56 9.28 12.52
C ALA A 83 -3.91 9.57 13.87
N LYS A 84 -3.78 10.85 14.19
CA LYS A 84 -3.21 11.31 15.48
C LYS A 84 -4.29 11.74 16.47
N THR A 85 -5.55 11.83 16.03
CA THR A 85 -6.71 12.22 16.85
C THR A 85 -7.92 11.34 16.53
N PRO A 86 -8.89 11.20 17.47
CA PRO A 86 -10.11 10.45 17.19
C PRO A 86 -10.91 11.00 16.01
N GLU A 87 -10.95 12.32 15.87
CA GLU A 87 -11.67 13.01 14.78
C GLU A 87 -11.04 12.69 13.43
N ALA A 88 -9.71 12.69 13.35
CA ALA A 88 -8.98 12.32 12.14
C ALA A 88 -9.20 10.85 11.79
N GLU A 89 -9.18 9.96 12.78
CA GLU A 89 -9.44 8.53 12.56
C GLU A 89 -10.81 8.31 11.91
N GLU A 90 -11.85 8.88 12.49
CA GLU A 90 -13.22 8.77 11.96
C GLU A 90 -13.31 9.32 10.53
N LEU A 91 -12.77 10.51 10.30
CA LEU A 91 -12.83 11.17 9.00
C LEU A 91 -12.10 10.37 7.91
N PHE A 92 -10.88 9.92 8.19
CA PHE A 92 -10.07 9.20 7.19
C PHE A 92 -10.54 7.77 6.97
N LEU A 93 -11.04 7.07 8.00
CA LEU A 93 -11.66 5.77 7.82
C LEU A 93 -12.88 5.87 6.89
N SER A 94 -13.71 6.90 7.08
CA SER A 94 -14.87 7.17 6.23
C SER A 94 -14.45 7.54 4.80
N ALA A 95 -13.50 8.47 4.66
CA ALA A 95 -13.04 8.93 3.34
C ALA A 95 -12.43 7.77 2.51
N ILE A 96 -11.69 6.89 3.15
CA ILE A 96 -11.09 5.72 2.49
C ILE A 96 -12.17 4.68 2.13
N LYS A 97 -13.10 4.40 3.04
CA LYS A 97 -14.22 3.48 2.80
C LYS A 97 -15.08 3.96 1.64
N ASN A 98 -15.34 5.25 1.53
CA ASN A 98 -16.15 5.87 0.48
C ASN A 98 -15.35 6.17 -0.78
N ARG A 99 -14.11 5.74 -0.87
CA ARG A 99 -13.24 5.88 -2.05
C ARG A 99 -12.97 7.34 -2.44
N GLU A 100 -12.96 8.23 -1.47
CA GLU A 100 -12.72 9.65 -1.67
C GLU A 100 -11.23 9.99 -1.74
N VAL A 101 -10.39 9.19 -1.06
CA VAL A 101 -8.93 9.29 -1.16
C VAL A 101 -8.48 8.51 -2.39
N GLN A 102 -7.85 9.20 -3.34
CA GLN A 102 -7.33 8.56 -4.55
C GLN A 102 -5.98 7.92 -4.27
N LYS A 103 -5.83 6.67 -4.66
CA LYS A 103 -4.62 5.87 -4.46
C LYS A 103 -4.02 5.49 -5.80
N THR A 104 -2.76 5.84 -6.00
CA THR A 104 -2.01 5.49 -7.19
C THR A 104 -0.78 4.69 -6.82
N TYR A 105 -0.57 3.58 -7.51
CA TYR A 105 0.53 2.65 -7.28
C TYR A 105 1.49 2.69 -8.45
N LEU A 106 2.75 2.35 -8.17
CA LEU A 106 3.74 2.01 -9.19
C LEU A 106 4.10 0.54 -9.01
N CYS A 107 4.10 -0.22 -10.10
CA CYS A 107 4.46 -1.63 -10.06
C CYS A 107 5.21 -2.07 -11.31
N VAL A 108 5.86 -3.22 -11.22
CA VAL A 108 6.45 -3.90 -12.36
C VAL A 108 5.72 -5.22 -12.58
N THR A 109 5.30 -5.46 -13.82
CA THR A 109 4.69 -6.73 -14.22
C THR A 109 5.68 -7.60 -14.99
N PHE A 110 5.58 -8.91 -14.79
CA PHE A 110 6.21 -9.91 -15.63
C PHE A 110 5.26 -10.21 -16.79
N GLY A 111 5.63 -9.75 -17.98
CA GLY A 111 4.77 -9.66 -19.14
C GLY A 111 4.31 -8.22 -19.38
N ARG A 112 4.16 -7.85 -20.65
CA ARG A 112 3.70 -6.52 -21.05
C ARG A 112 2.19 -6.58 -21.26
N PRO A 113 1.38 -5.78 -20.53
CA PRO A 113 -0.06 -5.79 -20.71
C PRO A 113 -0.49 -5.38 -22.12
N VAL A 114 -1.51 -6.05 -22.66
CA VAL A 114 -2.15 -5.72 -23.92
C VAL A 114 -3.65 -5.59 -23.69
N PRO A 115 -4.23 -4.40 -23.92
CA PRO A 115 -3.57 -3.15 -24.36
C PRO A 115 -2.64 -2.58 -23.30
N PRO A 116 -1.74 -1.64 -23.66
CA PRO A 116 -0.82 -1.02 -22.68
C PRO A 116 -1.51 -0.20 -21.60
N ASP A 117 -2.70 0.33 -21.88
CA ASP A 117 -3.53 1.10 -20.95
C ASP A 117 -4.93 0.52 -20.97
N ALA A 118 -5.51 0.29 -19.80
CA ALA A 118 -6.89 -0.20 -19.71
C ALA A 118 -7.48 0.01 -18.32
N THR A 119 -8.81 -0.12 -18.26
CA THR A 119 -9.56 -0.27 -17.00
C THR A 119 -10.09 -1.69 -16.95
N LEU A 120 -9.66 -2.44 -15.92
CA LEU A 120 -10.06 -3.82 -15.70
C LEU A 120 -11.21 -3.86 -14.71
N GLY A 121 -12.28 -4.56 -15.06
CA GLY A 121 -13.43 -4.80 -14.19
C GLY A 121 -13.50 -6.26 -13.74
N GLY A 122 -14.62 -6.61 -13.13
CA GLY A 122 -14.92 -7.98 -12.68
C GLY A 122 -15.29 -8.04 -11.22
N TYR A 123 -15.20 -9.25 -10.67
CA TYR A 123 -15.55 -9.53 -9.28
C TYR A 123 -14.43 -10.33 -8.63
N LEU A 124 -14.25 -10.09 -7.32
CA LEU A 124 -13.21 -10.74 -6.53
C LEU A 124 -13.85 -11.69 -5.52
N LEU A 125 -13.43 -12.95 -5.57
CA LEU A 125 -13.81 -13.98 -4.61
C LEU A 125 -12.62 -14.35 -3.74
N LYS A 126 -12.84 -14.42 -2.42
CA LYS A 126 -11.83 -14.91 -1.49
C LYS A 126 -11.82 -16.44 -1.45
N ASP A 127 -10.62 -17.01 -1.49
CA ASP A 127 -10.35 -18.40 -1.15
C ASP A 127 -9.59 -18.38 0.18
N ALA A 128 -10.34 -18.47 1.29
CA ALA A 128 -9.78 -18.36 2.63
C ALA A 128 -8.79 -19.49 2.95
N ASP A 129 -9.03 -20.70 2.44
CA ASP A 129 -8.18 -21.87 2.69
C ASP A 129 -6.79 -21.70 2.07
N ARG A 130 -6.71 -21.07 0.91
CA ARG A 130 -5.47 -20.85 0.18
C ARG A 130 -4.84 -19.49 0.46
N GLY A 131 -5.54 -18.60 1.17
CA GLY A 131 -5.09 -17.22 1.44
C GLY A 131 -4.90 -16.37 0.19
N ILE A 132 -5.66 -16.64 -0.85
CA ILE A 132 -5.63 -15.91 -2.13
C ILE A 132 -7.03 -15.42 -2.51
N VAL A 133 -7.07 -14.56 -3.51
CA VAL A 133 -8.31 -14.11 -4.13
C VAL A 133 -8.31 -14.47 -5.62
N LYS A 134 -9.48 -14.63 -6.18
CA LYS A 134 -9.68 -14.98 -7.58
C LYS A 134 -10.55 -13.91 -8.25
N ILE A 135 -10.19 -13.54 -9.46
CA ILE A 135 -11.01 -12.66 -10.29
C ILE A 135 -11.93 -13.50 -11.15
N VAL A 136 -13.22 -13.17 -11.12
CA VAL A 136 -14.26 -13.81 -11.93
C VAL A 136 -15.04 -12.74 -12.71
N GLU A 137 -15.59 -13.12 -13.87
CA GLU A 137 -16.29 -12.16 -14.75
C GLU A 137 -17.70 -11.87 -14.27
N ASP A 138 -18.39 -12.87 -13.70
CA ASP A 138 -19.79 -12.77 -13.35
C ASP A 138 -19.99 -12.60 -11.86
N LYS A 139 -21.02 -11.80 -11.51
CA LYS A 139 -21.43 -11.64 -10.12
C LYS A 139 -21.93 -12.98 -9.57
N GLN A 140 -21.44 -13.33 -8.39
CA GLN A 140 -21.85 -14.55 -7.69
C GLN A 140 -21.81 -14.30 -6.17
N PRO A 141 -22.44 -15.19 -5.35
CA PRO A 141 -22.47 -14.98 -3.91
C PRO A 141 -21.06 -14.84 -3.30
N GLY A 142 -20.90 -13.81 -2.47
CA GLY A 142 -19.62 -13.50 -1.84
C GLY A 142 -18.61 -12.77 -2.72
N ALA A 143 -18.87 -12.60 -4.01
CA ALA A 143 -18.01 -11.83 -4.91
C ALA A 143 -18.24 -10.34 -4.73
N LYS A 144 -17.14 -9.58 -4.72
CA LYS A 144 -17.15 -8.11 -4.61
C LYS A 144 -16.65 -7.49 -5.91
N GLU A 145 -17.37 -6.48 -6.38
CA GLU A 145 -16.96 -5.75 -7.57
C GLU A 145 -15.56 -5.15 -7.40
N VAL A 146 -14.73 -5.27 -8.45
CA VAL A 146 -13.39 -4.70 -8.52
C VAL A 146 -13.20 -3.91 -9.80
N GLU A 147 -12.51 -2.78 -9.69
CA GLU A 147 -12.14 -1.96 -10.82
C GLU A 147 -10.72 -1.42 -10.60
N THR A 148 -9.84 -1.70 -11.58
CA THR A 148 -8.43 -1.32 -11.55
C THR A 148 -8.07 -0.67 -12.88
N ARG A 149 -7.49 0.52 -12.84
CA ARG A 149 -7.00 1.21 -14.05
C ARG A 149 -5.48 1.17 -14.08
N TYR A 150 -4.91 0.79 -15.21
CA TYR A 150 -3.46 0.82 -15.38
C TYR A 150 -3.04 1.57 -16.64
N GLU A 151 -1.84 2.13 -16.58
CA GLU A 151 -1.15 2.82 -17.65
C GLU A 151 0.30 2.32 -17.68
N THR A 152 0.77 1.87 -18.85
CA THR A 152 2.16 1.47 -19.02
C THR A 152 3.03 2.70 -19.21
N ILE A 153 3.98 2.90 -18.29
CA ILE A 153 4.92 4.04 -18.33
C ILE A 153 6.14 3.71 -19.18
N ALA A 154 6.66 2.47 -19.01
CA ALA A 154 7.88 2.03 -19.68
C ALA A 154 7.90 0.51 -19.76
N VAL A 155 8.71 -0.01 -20.67
CA VAL A 155 8.93 -1.44 -20.84
C VAL A 155 10.43 -1.72 -20.91
N SER A 156 10.84 -2.90 -20.44
CA SER A 156 12.22 -3.35 -20.50
C SER A 156 12.24 -4.88 -20.59
N GLY A 157 12.69 -5.42 -21.74
CA GLY A 157 12.62 -6.86 -21.97
C GLY A 157 11.19 -7.38 -21.82
N ARG A 158 11.01 -8.35 -20.92
CA ARG A 158 9.70 -8.95 -20.61
C ARG A 158 8.90 -8.14 -19.58
N LEU A 159 9.46 -7.06 -19.06
CA LEU A 159 8.89 -6.31 -17.93
C LEU A 159 8.18 -5.05 -18.40
N ALA A 160 7.16 -4.65 -17.64
CA ALA A 160 6.48 -3.36 -17.82
C ALA A 160 6.39 -2.63 -16.47
N LEU A 161 6.68 -1.33 -16.52
CA LEU A 161 6.45 -0.43 -15.38
C LEU A 161 5.10 0.22 -15.56
N LEU A 162 4.21 0.01 -14.59
CA LEU A 162 2.85 0.50 -14.63
C LEU A 162 2.57 1.51 -13.55
N LYS A 163 1.74 2.49 -13.91
CA LYS A 163 1.02 3.33 -12.97
C LYS A 163 -0.40 2.77 -12.85
N VAL A 164 -0.83 2.47 -11.62
CA VAL A 164 -2.09 1.78 -11.35
C VAL A 164 -2.94 2.59 -10.40
N GLN A 165 -4.20 2.84 -10.79
CA GLN A 165 -5.18 3.49 -9.92
C GLN A 165 -6.18 2.45 -9.41
N LEU A 166 -6.33 2.40 -8.07
CA LEU A 166 -7.39 1.63 -7.43
C LEU A 166 -8.68 2.44 -7.44
N ILE A 167 -9.66 1.99 -8.23
CA ILE A 167 -11.02 2.54 -8.19
C ILE A 167 -11.75 1.90 -7.02
N THR A 168 -11.60 0.60 -6.83
CA THR A 168 -11.99 -0.15 -5.63
C THR A 168 -10.74 -0.53 -4.85
N GLY A 169 -10.85 -0.86 -3.57
CA GLY A 169 -9.70 -1.20 -2.72
C GLY A 169 -9.87 -2.55 -2.00
N ARG A 170 -9.96 -3.64 -2.74
CA ARG A 170 -10.13 -4.98 -2.17
C ARG A 170 -8.79 -5.64 -1.88
N THR A 171 -8.80 -6.64 -0.99
CA THR A 171 -7.61 -7.43 -0.64
C THR A 171 -6.94 -8.01 -1.88
N HIS A 172 -5.63 -7.84 -2.00
CA HIS A 172 -4.79 -8.32 -3.10
C HIS A 172 -5.28 -7.90 -4.51
N GLN A 173 -6.05 -6.83 -4.62
CA GLN A 173 -6.74 -6.50 -5.87
C GLN A 173 -5.79 -6.33 -7.07
N ILE A 174 -4.76 -5.48 -6.97
CA ILE A 174 -3.83 -5.25 -8.09
C ILE A 174 -3.10 -6.55 -8.42
N ARG A 175 -2.64 -7.26 -7.41
CA ARG A 175 -1.89 -8.52 -7.56
C ARG A 175 -2.69 -9.57 -8.32
N ALA A 176 -3.93 -9.81 -7.88
CA ALA A 176 -4.83 -10.77 -8.53
C ALA A 176 -5.31 -10.28 -9.90
N HIS A 177 -5.64 -9.00 -10.04
CA HIS A 177 -6.13 -8.42 -11.29
C HIS A 177 -5.09 -8.49 -12.41
N MET A 178 -3.84 -8.10 -12.12
CA MET A 178 -2.77 -8.18 -13.10
C MET A 178 -2.42 -9.63 -13.46
N ALA A 179 -2.44 -10.54 -12.49
CA ALA A 179 -2.25 -11.97 -12.76
C ALA A 179 -3.35 -12.52 -13.67
N SER A 180 -4.60 -12.05 -13.51
CA SER A 180 -5.75 -12.51 -14.29
C SER A 180 -5.64 -12.19 -15.79
N ILE A 181 -4.86 -11.18 -16.15
CA ILE A 181 -4.59 -10.84 -17.57
C ILE A 181 -3.26 -11.39 -18.07
N GLY A 182 -2.62 -12.28 -17.30
CA GLY A 182 -1.34 -12.91 -17.69
C GLY A 182 -0.11 -12.05 -17.45
N CYS A 183 -0.23 -10.95 -16.70
CA CYS A 183 0.87 -10.03 -16.38
C CYS A 183 1.03 -9.87 -14.87
N PRO A 184 1.41 -10.95 -14.13
CA PRO A 184 1.52 -10.88 -12.68
C PRO A 184 2.59 -9.88 -12.23
N ILE A 185 2.45 -9.39 -11.01
CA ILE A 185 3.43 -8.49 -10.41
C ILE A 185 4.76 -9.24 -10.21
N LEU A 186 5.85 -8.64 -10.65
CA LEU A 186 7.19 -9.16 -10.45
C LEU A 186 7.50 -9.25 -8.95
N GLY A 187 8.06 -10.38 -8.51
CA GLY A 187 8.39 -10.61 -7.11
C GLY A 187 7.23 -11.17 -6.28
N ASP A 188 6.03 -11.27 -6.84
CA ASP A 188 4.86 -11.77 -6.11
C ASP A 188 4.93 -13.29 -5.99
N SER A 189 5.01 -13.78 -4.75
CA SER A 189 5.12 -15.22 -4.46
C SER A 189 3.80 -15.97 -4.54
N LYS A 190 2.66 -15.27 -4.44
CA LYS A 190 1.32 -15.89 -4.46
C LYS A 190 0.70 -15.92 -5.85
N TYR A 191 0.82 -14.84 -6.60
CA TYR A 191 0.18 -14.66 -7.92
C TYR A 191 1.17 -14.63 -9.06
N GLY A 192 2.46 -14.56 -8.77
CA GLY A 192 3.50 -14.29 -9.74
C GLY A 192 4.19 -15.50 -10.31
N ASN A 193 5.20 -15.23 -11.12
CA ASN A 193 6.09 -16.23 -11.72
C ASN A 193 7.27 -16.49 -10.77
N ASN A 194 7.19 -17.57 -10.00
CA ASN A 194 8.21 -17.87 -8.99
C ASN A 194 9.57 -18.25 -9.61
N SER A 195 9.59 -18.78 -10.81
CA SER A 195 10.85 -19.05 -11.51
C SER A 195 11.59 -17.74 -11.85
N ALA A 196 10.90 -16.78 -12.45
CA ALA A 196 11.46 -15.45 -12.72
C ALA A 196 11.86 -14.71 -11.43
N ASN A 197 11.04 -14.81 -10.39
CA ASN A 197 11.32 -14.18 -9.10
C ASN A 197 12.60 -14.74 -8.46
N ARG A 198 12.83 -16.05 -8.52
CA ARG A 198 14.06 -16.67 -8.01
C ARG A 198 15.27 -16.27 -8.84
N GLU A 199 15.14 -16.25 -10.16
CA GLU A 199 16.21 -15.84 -11.08
C GLU A 199 16.69 -14.42 -10.76
N LEU A 200 15.77 -13.50 -10.49
CA LEU A 200 16.05 -12.12 -10.15
C LEU A 200 16.30 -11.90 -8.65
N LYS A 201 16.23 -12.95 -7.84
CA LYS A 201 16.43 -12.90 -6.36
C LYS A 201 15.47 -11.93 -5.68
N LEU A 202 14.23 -11.90 -6.12
CA LEU A 202 13.20 -11.01 -5.57
C LEU A 202 12.42 -11.73 -4.48
N LYS A 203 12.25 -11.04 -3.35
CA LYS A 203 11.54 -11.56 -2.18
C LYS A 203 10.12 -11.01 -2.05
N TYR A 204 9.91 -9.77 -2.49
CA TYR A 204 8.64 -9.07 -2.33
C TYR A 204 8.12 -8.58 -3.68
N GLN A 205 6.80 -8.42 -3.76
CA GLN A 205 6.16 -7.87 -4.96
C GLN A 205 6.66 -6.46 -5.26
N ALA A 206 7.01 -6.18 -6.51
CA ALA A 206 7.37 -4.87 -7.01
C ALA A 206 6.10 -4.01 -7.14
N LEU A 207 5.54 -3.63 -6.00
CA LEU A 207 4.29 -2.90 -5.86
C LEU A 207 4.43 -1.87 -4.75
N CYS A 208 4.17 -0.61 -5.08
CA CYS A 208 4.34 0.51 -4.17
C CYS A 208 3.12 1.43 -4.22
N ALA A 209 2.51 1.68 -3.06
CA ALA A 209 1.50 2.72 -2.90
C ALA A 209 2.22 4.09 -2.95
N TRP A 210 2.39 4.61 -4.15
CA TRP A 210 3.29 5.74 -4.40
C TRP A 210 2.66 7.11 -4.17
N GLU A 211 1.37 7.27 -4.48
CA GLU A 211 0.69 8.57 -4.45
C GLU A 211 -0.66 8.48 -3.75
N LEU A 212 -0.94 9.46 -2.90
CA LEU A 212 -2.25 9.66 -2.29
C LEU A 212 -2.73 11.08 -2.62
N THR A 213 -3.96 11.21 -3.10
CA THR A 213 -4.60 12.52 -3.31
C THR A 213 -5.82 12.64 -2.41
N MET A 214 -5.83 13.68 -1.59
CA MET A 214 -6.90 13.95 -0.64
C MET A 214 -8.14 14.51 -1.33
N PRO A 215 -9.34 14.17 -0.85
CA PRO A 215 -10.56 14.80 -1.32
C PRO A 215 -10.67 16.23 -0.80
N ARG A 216 -11.74 16.90 -1.17
CA ARG A 216 -12.11 18.16 -0.52
C ARG A 216 -12.76 17.85 0.82
N PHE A 217 -12.20 18.41 1.88
CA PHE A 217 -12.76 18.30 3.23
C PHE A 217 -13.57 19.57 3.55
N THR A 218 -14.79 19.38 4.03
CA THR A 218 -15.65 20.48 4.46
C THR A 218 -15.50 20.83 5.94
N GLN A 219 -14.91 19.93 6.73
CA GLN A 219 -14.63 20.16 8.14
C GLN A 219 -13.52 21.22 8.28
N PRO A 220 -13.72 22.30 9.05
CA PRO A 220 -12.75 23.41 9.12
C PRO A 220 -11.34 22.99 9.49
N ASP A 221 -11.20 22.05 10.44
CA ASP A 221 -9.88 21.60 10.92
C ASP A 221 -9.11 20.77 9.91
N PHE A 222 -9.76 20.30 8.84
CA PHE A 222 -9.17 19.45 7.80
C PHE A 222 -9.14 20.11 6.42
N ALA A 223 -9.76 21.28 6.29
CA ALA A 223 -9.91 21.97 5.00
C ALA A 223 -8.55 22.24 4.32
N PHE A 224 -7.49 22.46 5.09
CA PHE A 224 -6.14 22.70 4.55
C PHE A 224 -5.55 21.49 3.83
N LEU A 225 -6.04 20.27 4.11
CA LEU A 225 -5.61 19.04 3.44
C LEU A 225 -6.30 18.82 2.10
N SER A 226 -7.37 19.59 1.81
CA SER A 226 -8.18 19.41 0.60
C SER A 226 -7.34 19.45 -0.67
N GLY A 227 -7.49 18.42 -1.50
CA GLY A 227 -6.81 18.33 -2.79
C GLY A 227 -5.31 18.13 -2.74
N LYS A 228 -4.72 18.01 -1.57
CA LYS A 228 -3.28 17.76 -1.46
C LYS A 228 -2.89 16.38 -1.97
N THR A 229 -1.76 16.32 -2.66
CA THR A 229 -1.18 15.07 -3.16
C THR A 229 0.16 14.83 -2.47
N PHE A 230 0.34 13.59 -2.02
CA PHE A 230 1.54 13.14 -1.33
C PHE A 230 2.19 12.00 -2.11
N HIS A 231 3.52 11.98 -2.15
CA HIS A 231 4.27 10.95 -2.84
C HIS A 231 5.25 10.27 -1.89
N ALA A 232 5.35 8.93 -2.00
CA ALA A 232 6.50 8.22 -1.49
C ALA A 232 7.72 8.49 -2.39
N PRO A 233 8.94 8.25 -1.90
CA PRO A 233 10.08 8.16 -2.79
C PRO A 233 9.82 7.11 -3.86
N LYS A 234 10.35 7.32 -5.07
CA LYS A 234 10.18 6.33 -6.14
C LYS A 234 10.79 5.00 -5.72
N PRO A 235 10.10 3.86 -5.94
CA PRO A 235 10.62 2.56 -5.56
C PRO A 235 11.86 2.19 -6.37
N TRP A 236 12.67 1.26 -5.84
CA TRP A 236 13.97 0.85 -6.38
C TRP A 236 13.91 0.44 -7.87
N TYR A 237 12.81 -0.16 -8.29
CA TYR A 237 12.66 -0.68 -9.65
C TYR A 237 12.30 0.39 -10.69
N TYR A 238 11.83 1.54 -10.27
CA TYR A 238 11.34 2.59 -11.17
C TYR A 238 12.41 2.98 -12.19
N GLN A 239 13.54 3.45 -11.71
CA GLN A 239 14.64 3.89 -12.59
C GLN A 239 15.27 2.71 -13.34
N GLN A 240 15.32 1.54 -12.73
CA GLN A 240 15.93 0.36 -13.35
C GLN A 240 15.15 -0.16 -14.57
N VAL A 241 13.83 0.00 -14.58
CA VAL A 241 13.04 -0.29 -15.78
C VAL A 241 13.25 0.80 -16.84
N LEU A 242 13.25 2.07 -16.42
CA LEU A 242 13.44 3.19 -17.35
C LEU A 242 14.77 3.12 -18.09
N ASP A 243 15.84 2.74 -17.41
CA ASP A 243 17.19 2.65 -18.01
C ASP A 243 17.54 1.25 -18.57
N GLY A 244 16.62 0.29 -18.45
CA GLY A 244 16.80 -1.05 -19.00
C GLY A 244 17.72 -1.97 -18.23
N THR A 245 18.13 -1.61 -17.00
CA THR A 245 18.99 -2.48 -16.18
C THR A 245 18.21 -3.62 -15.53
N LEU A 246 16.92 -3.43 -15.26
CA LEU A 246 16.01 -4.50 -14.85
C LEU A 246 15.20 -4.96 -16.06
N LYS A 247 15.31 -6.26 -16.43
CA LYS A 247 14.66 -6.81 -17.63
C LYS A 247 14.48 -8.34 -17.56
#